data_3814f035e9c5d79c6c9ac312258236cb
#
_entry.id   3814f035e9c5d79c6c9ac312258236cb
#
_cell.length_a   1.000
_cell.length_b   1.000
_cell.length_c   1.000
_cell.angle_alpha   90.00
_cell.angle_beta   90.00
_cell.angle_gamma   90.00
#
_symmetry.space_group_name_H-M   'P 1'
#
loop_
_entity.id
_entity.type
_entity.pdbx_description
1 polymer ?
#
loop_
_entity_poly.entity_id
_entity_poly.type
_entity_poly.pdbx_seq_one_letter_code
_entity_poly.pdbx_strand_id
1 'polypeptide(L)'
;MAGWLGGRDGWGRVLGVAVYAAAMGYVEAAAVIYLRLLHGGVDPMTRVHVEPAVSLLGAEVGREAATIAMLAAVAALAGRGWAGRWGAFLLAFGTWDLTYYLFFAPLAGWPTSPLDWDVLFLIPLPWWGPVLAPALIAAAMVVSGAALLLREARGDVPALRWPLAALGLAGAAACLYTFIADAASAAAGGEAALRALRPTAFNWPLFLAGYAALAAAFLGTALAPAAPPTAERAREGAPALAARPDGAAGMG
;
A
#
# COMPACT_ATOMS: atom_id res chain seq x y z
N MET A 1 -26.11 -7.09 14.16
CA MET A 1 -24.70 -6.85 13.77
C MET A 1 -24.27 -7.45 12.41
N ALA A 2 -25.13 -8.20 11.71
CA ALA A 2 -24.82 -8.83 10.41
C ALA A 2 -24.93 -7.87 9.19
N GLY A 3 -25.37 -6.63 9.33
CA GLY A 3 -25.59 -5.71 8.21
C GLY A 3 -24.35 -4.94 7.73
N TRP A 4 -23.28 -4.91 8.52
CA TRP A 4 -22.07 -4.12 8.20
C TRP A 4 -21.16 -4.81 7.16
N LEU A 5 -21.16 -6.12 7.11
CA LEU A 5 -20.32 -6.90 6.20
C LEU A 5 -21.07 -7.46 4.98
N GLY A 6 -22.39 -7.30 4.90
CA GLY A 6 -23.24 -7.89 3.83
C GLY A 6 -23.74 -6.91 2.77
N GLY A 7 -23.47 -5.61 2.90
CA GLY A 7 -23.97 -4.60 1.99
C GLY A 7 -23.17 -4.53 0.70
N ARG A 8 -23.87 -4.46 -0.44
CA ARG A 8 -23.35 -4.08 -1.77
C ARG A 8 -22.71 -2.66 -1.78
N ASP A 9 -22.53 -2.06 -0.63
CA ASP A 9 -22.02 -0.71 -0.48
C ASP A 9 -20.48 -0.71 -0.54
N GLY A 10 -19.95 -0.39 -1.70
CA GLY A 10 -18.50 -0.27 -1.93
C GLY A 10 -17.87 0.75 -0.97
N TRP A 11 -18.60 1.79 -0.60
CA TRP A 11 -18.13 2.80 0.36
C TRP A 11 -17.97 2.26 1.78
N GLY A 12 -18.84 1.35 2.22
CA GLY A 12 -18.68 0.69 3.53
C GLY A 12 -17.37 -0.09 3.61
N ARG A 13 -16.98 -0.78 2.51
CA ARG A 13 -15.69 -1.47 2.44
C ARG A 13 -14.50 -0.51 2.41
N VAL A 14 -14.59 0.55 1.61
CA VAL A 14 -13.55 1.60 1.55
C VAL A 14 -13.36 2.21 2.94
N LEU A 15 -14.43 2.60 3.61
CA LEU A 15 -14.36 3.18 4.95
C LEU A 15 -13.79 2.18 5.97
N GLY A 16 -14.25 0.93 5.95
CA GLY A 16 -13.75 -0.11 6.86
C GLY A 16 -12.25 -0.34 6.73
N VAL A 17 -11.75 -0.44 5.49
CA VAL A 17 -10.31 -0.59 5.22
C VAL A 17 -9.53 0.66 5.65
N ALA A 18 -10.04 1.86 5.34
CA ALA A 18 -9.39 3.11 5.72
C ALA A 18 -9.32 3.31 7.24
N VAL A 19 -10.41 3.01 7.98
CA VAL A 19 -10.44 3.09 9.45
C VAL A 19 -9.45 2.10 10.07
N TYR A 20 -9.43 0.85 9.58
CA TYR A 20 -8.44 -0.13 10.03
C TYR A 20 -7.01 0.35 9.81
N ALA A 21 -6.72 0.82 8.59
CA ALA A 21 -5.38 1.28 8.22
C ALA A 21 -4.95 2.52 9.02
N ALA A 22 -5.86 3.46 9.26
CA ALA A 22 -5.59 4.64 10.09
C ALA A 22 -5.32 4.26 11.55
N ALA A 23 -6.09 3.32 12.12
CA ALA A 23 -5.83 2.80 13.46
C ALA A 23 -4.46 2.10 13.55
N MET A 24 -4.11 1.31 12.52
CA MET A 24 -2.78 0.71 12.38
C MET A 24 -1.68 1.78 12.30
N GLY A 25 -1.90 2.87 11.54
CA GLY A 25 -0.97 3.99 11.45
C GLY A 25 -0.69 4.64 12.81
N TYR A 26 -1.73 4.78 13.65
CA TYR A 26 -1.56 5.26 15.03
C TYR A 26 -0.70 4.31 15.89
N VAL A 27 -1.02 3.00 15.85
CA VAL A 27 -0.25 1.98 16.60
C VAL A 27 1.21 1.95 16.15
N GLU A 28 1.43 2.05 14.84
CA GLU A 28 2.77 2.10 14.26
C GLU A 28 3.52 3.35 14.73
N ALA A 29 2.91 4.55 14.64
CA ALA A 29 3.51 5.79 15.10
C ALA A 29 3.92 5.70 16.58
N ALA A 30 3.03 5.22 17.45
CA ALA A 30 3.33 5.05 18.87
C ALA A 30 4.50 4.06 19.10
N ALA A 31 4.50 2.91 18.44
CA ALA A 31 5.56 1.91 18.55
C ALA A 31 6.92 2.46 18.10
N VAL A 32 6.94 3.14 16.94
CA VAL A 32 8.17 3.71 16.39
C VAL A 32 8.69 4.86 17.25
N ILE A 33 7.82 5.69 17.85
CA ILE A 33 8.24 6.72 18.81
C ILE A 33 8.96 6.08 20.00
N TYR A 34 8.39 5.03 20.60
CA TYR A 34 9.03 4.34 21.73
C TYR A 34 10.37 3.74 21.35
N LEU A 35 10.45 3.09 20.19
CA LEU A 35 11.70 2.51 19.69
C LEU A 35 12.76 3.59 19.43
N ARG A 36 12.38 4.70 18.81
CA ARG A 36 13.32 5.80 18.51
C ARG A 36 13.82 6.52 19.76
N LEU A 37 12.98 6.70 20.76
CA LEU A 37 13.39 7.25 22.06
C LEU A 37 14.42 6.34 22.76
N LEU A 38 14.25 5.00 22.66
CA LEU A 38 15.23 4.05 23.16
C LEU A 38 16.58 4.11 22.41
N HIS A 39 16.57 4.57 21.15
CA HIS A 39 17.78 4.75 20.33
C HIS A 39 18.34 6.17 20.36
N GLY A 40 17.91 7.03 21.29
CA GLY A 40 18.50 8.35 21.51
C GLY A 40 17.83 9.52 20.83
N GLY A 41 16.63 9.35 20.25
CA GLY A 41 15.84 10.46 19.72
C GLY A 41 14.96 10.08 18.53
N VAL A 42 13.93 10.89 18.29
CA VAL A 42 12.93 10.60 17.27
C VAL A 42 13.37 10.94 15.84
N ASP A 43 14.20 11.97 15.67
CA ASP A 43 14.75 12.37 14.38
C ASP A 43 15.96 11.48 14.03
N PRO A 44 15.89 10.68 12.94
CA PRO A 44 16.96 9.76 12.57
C PRO A 44 18.25 10.46 12.12
N MET A 45 18.17 11.75 11.70
CA MET A 45 19.33 12.50 11.22
C MET A 45 20.15 13.11 12.34
N THR A 46 19.51 13.52 13.43
CA THR A 46 20.12 14.29 14.52
C THR A 46 20.31 13.48 15.81
N ARG A 47 19.62 12.33 15.94
CA ARG A 47 19.73 11.51 17.16
C ARG A 47 21.15 11.06 17.41
N VAL A 48 21.57 11.18 18.67
CA VAL A 48 22.81 10.58 19.16
C VAL A 48 22.56 9.09 19.33
N HIS A 49 23.39 8.27 18.66
CA HIS A 49 23.21 6.82 18.74
C HIS A 49 23.50 6.34 20.16
N VAL A 50 22.49 5.76 20.81
CA VAL A 50 22.61 5.08 22.10
C VAL A 50 22.49 3.58 21.81
N GLU A 51 23.51 2.82 22.22
CA GLU A 51 23.43 1.34 22.14
C GLU A 51 22.40 0.88 23.18
N PRO A 52 21.25 0.32 22.76
CA PRO A 52 20.28 -0.23 23.70
C PRO A 52 20.88 -1.47 24.38
N ALA A 53 20.47 -1.73 25.60
CA ALA A 53 20.93 -2.91 26.38
C ALA A 53 20.58 -4.24 25.67
N VAL A 54 19.62 -4.24 24.76
CA VAL A 54 19.21 -5.39 23.95
C VAL A 54 19.11 -4.94 22.50
N SER A 55 19.62 -5.75 21.57
CA SER A 55 19.44 -5.48 20.13
C SER A 55 17.96 -5.54 19.76
N LEU A 56 17.40 -4.41 19.31
CA LEU A 56 16.01 -4.28 18.90
C LEU A 56 15.81 -4.52 17.40
N LEU A 57 16.87 -4.69 16.62
CA LEU A 57 16.77 -4.84 15.16
C LEU A 57 15.83 -5.97 14.75
N GLY A 58 15.92 -7.13 15.41
CA GLY A 58 15.02 -8.26 15.13
C GLY A 58 13.55 -7.94 15.44
N ALA A 59 13.29 -7.16 16.50
CA ALA A 59 11.94 -6.72 16.84
C ALA A 59 11.40 -5.70 15.81
N GLU A 60 12.23 -4.77 15.35
CA GLU A 60 11.86 -3.80 14.32
C GLU A 60 11.56 -4.46 12.98
N VAL A 61 12.43 -5.35 12.51
CA VAL A 61 12.21 -6.13 11.28
C VAL A 61 10.97 -7.01 11.39
N GLY A 62 10.77 -7.68 12.55
CA GLY A 62 9.57 -8.47 12.80
C GLY A 62 8.29 -7.63 12.79
N ARG A 63 8.32 -6.44 13.37
CA ARG A 63 7.21 -5.48 13.34
C ARG A 63 6.85 -5.06 11.92
N GLU A 64 7.84 -4.69 11.10
CA GLU A 64 7.61 -4.33 9.70
C GLU A 64 6.98 -5.48 8.91
N ALA A 65 7.51 -6.68 9.04
CA ALA A 65 6.96 -7.87 8.39
C ALA A 65 5.52 -8.15 8.84
N ALA A 66 5.24 -8.01 10.14
CA ALA A 66 3.90 -8.18 10.69
C ALA A 66 2.93 -7.12 10.19
N THR A 67 3.36 -5.86 10.08
CA THR A 67 2.56 -4.77 9.53
C THR A 67 2.15 -5.07 8.07
N ILE A 68 3.09 -5.47 7.22
CA ILE A 68 2.77 -5.86 5.84
C ILE A 68 1.80 -7.04 5.79
N ALA A 69 2.01 -8.07 6.63
CA ALA A 69 1.12 -9.24 6.71
C ALA A 69 -0.30 -8.84 7.13
N MET A 70 -0.46 -7.94 8.11
CA MET A 70 -1.77 -7.45 8.54
C MET A 70 -2.49 -6.64 7.45
N LEU A 71 -1.77 -5.76 6.74
CA LEU A 71 -2.31 -5.00 5.62
C LEU A 71 -2.73 -5.93 4.47
N ALA A 72 -1.93 -6.95 4.15
CA ALA A 72 -2.27 -7.95 3.14
C ALA A 72 -3.47 -8.81 3.55
N ALA A 73 -3.56 -9.20 4.83
CA ALA A 73 -4.67 -9.99 5.35
C ALA A 73 -6.00 -9.22 5.28
N VAL A 74 -6.05 -7.95 5.73
CA VAL A 74 -7.27 -7.15 5.63
C VAL A 74 -7.67 -6.91 4.18
N ALA A 75 -6.71 -6.73 3.29
CA ALA A 75 -6.96 -6.58 1.86
C ALA A 75 -7.57 -7.85 1.25
N ALA A 76 -7.06 -9.02 1.63
CA ALA A 76 -7.60 -10.31 1.19
C ALA A 76 -9.03 -10.55 1.67
N LEU A 77 -9.37 -10.09 2.87
CA LEU A 77 -10.73 -10.18 3.44
C LEU A 77 -11.69 -9.15 2.82
N ALA A 78 -11.23 -7.94 2.53
CA ALA A 78 -12.07 -6.87 2.00
C ALA A 78 -12.37 -7.00 0.50
N GLY A 79 -11.41 -7.47 -0.30
CA GLY A 79 -11.56 -7.67 -1.74
C GLY A 79 -12.03 -9.08 -2.11
N ARG A 80 -12.88 -9.21 -3.13
CA ARG A 80 -13.40 -10.51 -3.57
C ARG A 80 -12.58 -11.13 -4.71
N GLY A 81 -12.13 -10.29 -5.67
CA GLY A 81 -11.29 -10.70 -6.80
C GLY A 81 -9.91 -10.05 -6.75
N TRP A 82 -9.10 -10.26 -7.79
CA TRP A 82 -7.76 -9.69 -7.84
C TRP A 82 -7.77 -8.15 -7.72
N ALA A 83 -8.68 -7.49 -8.47
CA ALA A 83 -8.77 -6.02 -8.50
C ALA A 83 -9.22 -5.45 -7.15
N GLY A 84 -10.18 -6.09 -6.48
CA GLY A 84 -10.64 -5.68 -5.16
C GLY A 84 -9.58 -5.91 -4.08
N ARG A 85 -8.91 -7.07 -4.08
CA ARG A 85 -7.82 -7.36 -3.13
C ARG A 85 -6.63 -6.41 -3.32
N TRP A 86 -6.24 -6.19 -4.57
CA TRP A 86 -5.19 -5.23 -4.89
C TRP A 86 -5.60 -3.80 -4.51
N GLY A 87 -6.84 -3.40 -4.87
CA GLY A 87 -7.40 -2.11 -4.49
C GLY A 87 -7.46 -1.91 -2.97
N ALA A 88 -7.90 -2.92 -2.23
CA ALA A 88 -7.92 -2.87 -0.77
C ALA A 88 -6.51 -2.81 -0.17
N PHE A 89 -5.53 -3.51 -0.76
CA PHE A 89 -4.13 -3.43 -0.32
C PHE A 89 -3.54 -2.04 -0.54
N LEU A 90 -3.72 -1.47 -1.75
CA LEU A 90 -3.27 -0.12 -2.04
C LEU A 90 -3.91 0.91 -1.11
N LEU A 91 -5.22 0.81 -0.89
CA LEU A 91 -5.95 1.69 0.04
C LEU A 91 -5.43 1.54 1.47
N ALA A 92 -5.28 0.31 1.95
CA ALA A 92 -4.81 0.04 3.30
C ALA A 92 -3.39 0.55 3.52
N PHE A 93 -2.47 0.19 2.63
CA PHE A 93 -1.06 0.57 2.74
C PHE A 93 -0.90 2.09 2.64
N GLY A 94 -1.51 2.71 1.62
CA GLY A 94 -1.40 4.17 1.46
C GLY A 94 -2.04 4.95 2.61
N THR A 95 -3.19 4.50 3.14
CA THR A 95 -3.81 5.14 4.29
C THR A 95 -2.97 4.98 5.55
N TRP A 96 -2.44 3.78 5.79
CA TRP A 96 -1.54 3.49 6.90
C TRP A 96 -0.30 4.40 6.87
N ASP A 97 0.37 4.50 5.73
CA ASP A 97 1.60 5.30 5.57
C ASP A 97 1.34 6.80 5.80
N LEU A 98 0.28 7.36 5.19
CA LEU A 98 -0.09 8.77 5.39
C LEU A 98 -0.48 9.06 6.85
N THR A 99 -1.27 8.18 7.46
CA THR A 99 -1.74 8.40 8.84
C THR A 99 -0.64 8.16 9.87
N TYR A 100 0.35 7.33 9.55
CA TYR A 100 1.56 7.20 10.37
C TYR A 100 2.20 8.56 10.62
N TYR A 101 2.52 9.33 9.58
CA TYR A 101 3.09 10.68 9.75
C TYR A 101 2.12 11.69 10.33
N LEU A 102 0.82 11.58 9.99
CA LEU A 102 -0.22 12.43 10.56
C LEU A 102 -0.29 12.31 12.09
N PHE A 103 -0.10 11.12 12.63
CA PHE A 103 -0.07 10.89 14.07
C PHE A 103 1.33 11.11 14.66
N PHE A 104 2.38 10.74 13.94
CA PHE A 104 3.74 10.86 14.45
C PHE A 104 4.13 12.33 14.72
N ALA A 105 3.79 13.24 13.81
CA ALA A 105 4.15 14.63 13.93
C ALA A 105 3.63 15.30 15.21
N PRO A 106 2.33 15.24 15.57
CA PRO A 106 1.82 15.85 16.81
C PRO A 106 2.28 15.11 18.07
N LEU A 107 2.54 13.80 18.01
CA LEU A 107 2.95 13.02 19.17
C LEU A 107 4.43 13.21 19.52
N ALA A 108 5.29 13.37 18.51
CA ALA A 108 6.73 13.41 18.67
C ALA A 108 7.38 14.77 18.35
N GLY A 109 6.61 15.73 17.80
CA GLY A 109 7.14 17.00 17.32
C GLY A 109 8.03 16.87 16.08
N TRP A 110 7.98 15.75 15.38
CA TRP A 110 8.73 15.45 14.17
C TRP A 110 7.87 14.51 13.26
N PRO A 111 7.95 14.63 11.91
CA PRO A 111 8.72 15.58 11.12
C PRO A 111 8.18 17.01 11.24
N THR A 112 9.08 17.99 11.12
CA THR A 112 8.75 19.42 11.13
C THR A 112 8.50 19.95 9.73
N SER A 113 9.01 19.24 8.74
CA SER A 113 8.89 19.53 7.32
C SER A 113 8.67 18.23 6.52
N PRO A 114 7.91 18.28 5.42
CA PRO A 114 7.78 17.12 4.52
C PRO A 114 9.11 16.75 3.84
N LEU A 115 10.14 17.60 3.92
CA LEU A 115 11.48 17.32 3.41
C LEU A 115 12.41 16.73 4.47
N ASP A 116 11.97 16.57 5.71
CA ASP A 116 12.74 15.89 6.74
C ASP A 116 12.99 14.44 6.33
N TRP A 117 14.21 13.96 6.61
CA TRP A 117 14.62 12.60 6.24
C TRP A 117 14.15 11.59 7.25
N ASP A 118 13.68 10.46 6.72
CA ASP A 118 13.28 9.31 7.53
C ASP A 118 13.92 8.00 7.06
N VAL A 119 13.94 7.02 7.97
CA VAL A 119 14.16 5.61 7.67
C VAL A 119 12.79 4.97 7.52
N LEU A 120 12.40 4.73 6.26
CA LEU A 120 11.06 4.32 5.89
C LEU A 120 10.81 2.83 6.18
N PHE A 121 11.80 1.99 5.86
CA PHE A 121 11.81 0.55 6.08
C PHE A 121 13.24 0.06 6.32
N LEU A 122 13.36 -1.13 6.94
CA LEU A 122 14.64 -1.79 7.20
C LEU A 122 14.89 -3.01 6.29
N ILE A 123 13.88 -3.52 5.61
CA ILE A 123 13.94 -4.75 4.80
C ILE A 123 14.05 -4.41 3.32
N PRO A 124 15.03 -4.92 2.57
CA PRO A 124 16.18 -5.75 2.99
C PRO A 124 17.36 -4.94 3.53
N LEU A 125 17.35 -3.63 3.37
CA LEU A 125 18.30 -2.64 3.85
C LEU A 125 17.54 -1.40 4.31
N PRO A 126 18.14 -0.50 5.11
CA PRO A 126 17.46 0.75 5.50
C PRO A 126 17.10 1.61 4.27
N TRP A 127 15.82 1.96 4.18
CA TRP A 127 15.31 2.86 3.14
C TRP A 127 15.34 4.28 3.65
N TRP A 128 16.16 5.12 3.03
CA TRP A 128 16.28 6.51 3.41
C TRP A 128 15.59 7.43 2.41
N GLY A 129 14.80 8.37 2.91
CA GLY A 129 14.18 9.37 2.03
C GLY A 129 13.46 10.48 2.77
N PRO A 130 13.22 11.62 2.10
CA PRO A 130 12.34 12.65 2.62
C PRO A 130 10.92 12.14 2.76
N VAL A 131 10.23 12.51 3.84
CA VAL A 131 8.83 12.11 4.15
C VAL A 131 7.86 12.36 2.99
N LEU A 132 8.10 13.41 2.21
CA LEU A 132 7.30 13.72 1.02
C LEU A 132 7.31 12.60 -0.02
N ALA A 133 8.42 11.88 -0.17
CA ALA A 133 8.54 10.87 -1.21
C ALA A 133 7.59 9.66 -0.99
N PRO A 134 7.58 8.96 0.15
CA PRO A 134 6.60 7.93 0.41
C PRO A 134 5.17 8.49 0.46
N ALA A 135 4.94 9.69 0.99
CA ALA A 135 3.63 10.31 1.05
C ALA A 135 2.99 10.52 -0.34
N LEU A 136 3.78 10.88 -1.36
CA LEU A 136 3.31 10.98 -2.74
C LEU A 136 2.87 9.61 -3.29
N ILE A 137 3.66 8.57 -3.05
CA ILE A 137 3.32 7.20 -3.46
C ILE A 137 2.03 6.76 -2.75
N ALA A 138 1.96 6.95 -1.44
CA ALA A 138 0.81 6.59 -0.61
C ALA A 138 -0.47 7.30 -1.06
N ALA A 139 -0.41 8.58 -1.41
CA ALA A 139 -1.56 9.31 -1.95
C ALA A 139 -2.07 8.70 -3.26
N ALA A 140 -1.18 8.35 -4.19
CA ALA A 140 -1.56 7.67 -5.43
C ALA A 140 -2.16 6.28 -5.16
N MET A 141 -1.64 5.54 -4.18
CA MET A 141 -2.16 4.25 -3.73
C MET A 141 -3.57 4.39 -3.17
N VAL A 142 -3.84 5.38 -2.30
CA VAL A 142 -5.18 5.63 -1.71
C VAL A 142 -6.21 5.89 -2.80
N VAL A 143 -5.92 6.81 -3.72
CA VAL A 143 -6.85 7.18 -4.80
C VAL A 143 -7.15 5.98 -5.70
N SER A 144 -6.11 5.29 -6.15
CA SER A 144 -6.25 4.16 -7.07
C SER A 144 -6.88 2.95 -6.37
N GLY A 145 -6.52 2.71 -5.12
CA GLY A 145 -7.05 1.61 -4.30
C GLY A 145 -8.54 1.78 -4.03
N ALA A 146 -8.97 2.98 -3.62
CA ALA A 146 -10.38 3.29 -3.43
C ALA A 146 -11.17 3.12 -4.74
N ALA A 147 -10.65 3.63 -5.86
CA ALA A 147 -11.30 3.50 -7.16
C ALA A 147 -11.48 2.03 -7.58
N LEU A 148 -10.45 1.20 -7.43
CA LEU A 148 -10.52 -0.23 -7.75
C LEU A 148 -11.53 -0.97 -6.87
N LEU A 149 -11.55 -0.69 -5.58
CA LEU A 149 -12.46 -1.34 -4.64
C LEU A 149 -13.92 -0.95 -4.90
N LEU A 150 -14.17 0.33 -5.24
CA LEU A 150 -15.49 0.82 -5.65
C LEU A 150 -15.96 0.22 -6.98
N ARG A 151 -15.06 0.09 -7.96
CA ARG A 151 -15.36 -0.54 -9.25
C ARG A 151 -15.72 -2.00 -9.08
N GLU A 152 -14.92 -2.75 -8.29
CA GLU A 152 -15.24 -4.13 -7.97
C GLU A 152 -16.64 -4.28 -7.35
N ALA A 153 -17.01 -3.38 -6.42
CA ALA A 153 -18.31 -3.40 -5.78
C ALA A 153 -19.47 -3.24 -6.76
N ARG A 154 -19.24 -2.53 -7.86
CA ARG A 154 -20.22 -2.34 -8.95
C ARG A 154 -20.19 -3.48 -9.98
N GLY A 155 -19.29 -4.45 -9.84
CA GLY A 155 -19.06 -5.50 -10.84
C GLY A 155 -18.26 -5.06 -12.06
N ASP A 156 -17.76 -3.84 -12.07
CA ASP A 156 -16.94 -3.25 -13.13
C ASP A 156 -15.45 -3.54 -12.85
N VAL A 157 -15.01 -4.76 -13.14
CA VAL A 157 -13.62 -5.18 -12.88
C VAL A 157 -12.74 -4.82 -14.08
N PRO A 158 -11.69 -4.00 -13.90
CA PRO A 158 -10.80 -3.62 -14.99
C PRO A 158 -10.04 -4.83 -15.54
N ALA A 159 -9.74 -4.78 -16.84
CA ALA A 159 -8.86 -5.77 -17.46
C ALA A 159 -7.42 -5.57 -17.00
N LEU A 160 -6.73 -6.65 -16.65
CA LEU A 160 -5.29 -6.60 -16.37
C LEU A 160 -4.54 -6.30 -17.67
N ARG A 161 -3.78 -5.21 -17.68
CA ARG A 161 -3.00 -4.77 -18.83
C ARG A 161 -1.52 -4.90 -18.54
N TRP A 162 -0.86 -5.89 -19.16
CA TRP A 162 0.56 -6.16 -18.94
C TRP A 162 1.49 -4.96 -19.14
N PRO A 163 1.28 -4.05 -20.14
CA PRO A 163 2.10 -2.86 -20.27
C PRO A 163 2.02 -1.94 -19.05
N LEU A 164 0.82 -1.78 -18.43
CA LEU A 164 0.67 -1.00 -17.20
C LEU A 164 1.32 -1.70 -16.02
N ALA A 165 1.21 -3.02 -15.92
CA ALA A 165 1.89 -3.79 -14.87
C ALA A 165 3.42 -3.65 -14.98
N ALA A 166 3.98 -3.76 -16.18
CA ALA A 166 5.41 -3.58 -16.44
C ALA A 166 5.87 -2.15 -16.13
N LEU A 167 5.07 -1.14 -16.53
CA LEU A 167 5.34 0.27 -16.21
C LEU A 167 5.35 0.50 -14.70
N GLY A 168 4.36 -0.06 -13.99
CA GLY A 168 4.27 0.03 -12.53
C GLY A 168 5.45 -0.63 -11.83
N LEU A 169 5.87 -1.80 -12.29
CA LEU A 169 7.03 -2.51 -11.74
C LEU A 169 8.32 -1.72 -11.97
N ALA A 170 8.52 -1.16 -13.17
CA ALA A 170 9.68 -0.32 -13.46
C ALA A 170 9.68 0.96 -12.60
N GLY A 171 8.52 1.61 -12.45
CA GLY A 171 8.36 2.78 -11.59
C GLY A 171 8.64 2.46 -10.12
N ALA A 172 8.10 1.35 -9.62
CA ALA A 172 8.35 0.88 -8.26
C ALA A 172 9.84 0.58 -8.02
N ALA A 173 10.50 -0.09 -8.98
CA ALA A 173 11.93 -0.38 -8.90
C ALA A 173 12.79 0.90 -8.88
N ALA A 174 12.44 1.90 -9.71
CA ALA A 174 13.13 3.19 -9.72
C ALA A 174 12.95 3.95 -8.39
N CYS A 175 11.72 4.01 -7.85
CA CYS A 175 11.47 4.61 -6.53
C CYS A 175 12.24 3.87 -5.43
N LEU A 176 12.16 2.53 -5.41
CA LEU A 176 12.87 1.71 -4.43
C LEU A 176 14.38 1.95 -4.47
N TYR A 177 14.94 1.99 -5.68
CA TYR A 177 16.37 2.27 -5.85
C TYR A 177 16.77 3.59 -5.20
N THR A 178 15.97 4.67 -5.36
CA THR A 178 16.28 5.96 -4.73
C THR A 178 16.30 5.92 -3.21
N PHE A 179 15.52 5.04 -2.60
CA PHE A 179 15.49 4.87 -1.14
C PHE A 179 16.64 4.01 -0.60
N ILE A 180 17.08 3.01 -1.36
CA ILE A 180 18.07 2.04 -0.86
C ILE A 180 19.50 2.27 -1.36
N ALA A 181 19.72 3.14 -2.34
CA ALA A 181 21.01 3.30 -3.02
C ALA A 181 22.16 3.63 -2.05
N ASP A 182 21.93 4.56 -1.11
CA ASP A 182 22.93 4.96 -0.14
C ASP A 182 23.24 3.81 0.84
N ALA A 183 22.21 3.10 1.31
CA ALA A 183 22.39 1.96 2.19
C ALA A 183 23.10 0.80 1.47
N ALA A 184 22.77 0.54 0.21
CA ALA A 184 23.44 -0.47 -0.60
C ALA A 184 24.93 -0.16 -0.79
N SER A 185 25.26 1.11 -1.00
CA SER A 185 26.64 1.58 -1.08
C SER A 185 27.39 1.45 0.24
N ALA A 186 26.72 1.81 1.36
CA ALA A 186 27.28 1.72 2.70
C ALA A 186 27.46 0.27 3.18
N ALA A 187 26.66 -0.68 2.68
CA ALA A 187 26.70 -2.08 3.07
C ALA A 187 28.07 -2.74 2.85
N ALA A 188 28.84 -2.27 1.85
CA ALA A 188 30.21 -2.73 1.62
C ALA A 188 31.16 -2.47 2.80
N GLY A 189 30.87 -1.43 3.61
CA GLY A 189 31.59 -1.09 4.84
C GLY A 189 31.09 -1.82 6.10
N GLY A 190 30.14 -2.72 5.96
CA GLY A 190 29.57 -3.51 7.05
C GLY A 190 28.55 -2.74 7.90
N GLU A 191 28.16 -3.38 9.01
CA GLU A 191 27.09 -2.87 9.88
C GLU A 191 27.39 -1.50 10.48
N ALA A 192 28.67 -1.24 10.84
CA ALA A 192 29.08 0.05 11.38
C ALA A 192 28.85 1.19 10.38
N ALA A 193 29.14 0.96 9.10
CA ALA A 193 28.92 1.96 8.04
C ALA A 193 27.42 2.21 7.81
N LEU A 194 26.59 1.16 7.86
CA LEU A 194 25.13 1.29 7.76
C LEU A 194 24.55 2.08 8.95
N ARG A 195 25.02 1.84 10.17
CA ARG A 195 24.58 2.58 11.35
C ARG A 195 25.00 4.05 11.32
N ALA A 196 26.17 4.35 10.75
CA ALA A 196 26.70 5.70 10.62
C ALA A 196 26.10 6.47 9.42
N LEU A 197 25.36 5.79 8.55
CA LEU A 197 24.81 6.40 7.34
C LEU A 197 23.89 7.59 7.65
N ARG A 198 24.20 8.73 7.06
CA ARG A 198 23.37 9.95 7.08
C ARG A 198 23.37 10.52 5.65
N PRO A 199 22.38 10.17 4.82
CA PRO A 199 22.28 10.68 3.45
C PRO A 199 22.12 12.20 3.44
N THR A 200 22.70 12.86 2.45
CA THR A 200 22.66 14.33 2.33
C THR A 200 21.93 14.81 1.07
N ALA A 201 21.73 13.94 0.09
CA ALA A 201 21.07 14.26 -1.17
C ALA A 201 20.13 13.16 -1.60
N PHE A 202 18.89 13.50 -1.93
CA PHE A 202 17.90 12.58 -2.48
C PHE A 202 17.81 12.74 -4.00
N ASN A 203 17.77 11.63 -4.74
CA ASN A 203 17.69 11.67 -6.19
C ASN A 203 16.26 11.95 -6.67
N TRP A 204 15.81 13.19 -6.48
CA TRP A 204 14.48 13.64 -6.91
C TRP A 204 14.18 13.41 -8.37
N PRO A 205 15.08 13.67 -9.35
CA PRO A 205 14.80 13.43 -10.76
C PRO A 205 14.42 11.98 -11.04
N LEU A 206 15.19 11.02 -10.53
CA LEU A 206 14.91 9.59 -10.71
C LEU A 206 13.64 9.18 -9.96
N PHE A 207 13.46 9.66 -8.73
CA PHE A 207 12.25 9.41 -7.95
C PHE A 207 11.00 9.90 -8.68
N LEU A 208 10.99 11.14 -9.15
CA LEU A 208 9.82 11.72 -9.84
C LEU A 208 9.51 11.00 -11.16
N ALA A 209 10.52 10.56 -11.90
CA ALA A 209 10.31 9.74 -13.08
C ALA A 209 9.70 8.37 -12.73
N GLY A 210 10.22 7.70 -11.70
CA GLY A 210 9.69 6.45 -11.16
C GLY A 210 8.27 6.61 -10.62
N TYR A 211 8.02 7.66 -9.85
CA TYR A 211 6.71 7.99 -9.30
C TYR A 211 5.67 8.25 -10.41
N ALA A 212 6.03 9.03 -11.43
CA ALA A 212 5.14 9.29 -12.56
C ALA A 212 4.74 7.99 -13.29
N ALA A 213 5.70 7.08 -13.51
CA ALA A 213 5.44 5.77 -14.10
C ALA A 213 4.53 4.91 -13.20
N LEU A 214 4.80 4.88 -11.90
CA LEU A 214 4.02 4.13 -10.91
C LEU A 214 2.60 4.68 -10.78
N ALA A 215 2.44 5.99 -10.66
CA ALA A 215 1.14 6.67 -10.58
C ALA A 215 0.33 6.48 -11.87
N ALA A 216 0.98 6.57 -13.03
CA ALA A 216 0.33 6.29 -14.32
C ALA A 216 -0.15 4.84 -14.40
N ALA A 217 0.61 3.88 -13.87
CA ALA A 217 0.22 2.48 -13.82
C ALA A 217 -0.97 2.25 -12.87
N PHE A 218 -0.96 2.84 -11.69
CA PHE A 218 -2.05 2.75 -10.72
C PHE A 218 -3.34 3.37 -11.27
N LEU A 219 -3.28 4.63 -11.71
CA LEU A 219 -4.43 5.33 -12.28
C LEU A 219 -4.90 4.68 -13.58
N GLY A 220 -3.96 4.30 -14.46
CA GLY A 220 -4.27 3.61 -15.71
C GLY A 220 -4.97 2.27 -15.48
N THR A 221 -4.59 1.52 -14.45
CA THR A 221 -5.28 0.28 -14.05
C THR A 221 -6.67 0.59 -13.47
N ALA A 222 -6.76 1.60 -12.59
CA ALA A 222 -8.02 2.01 -11.99
C ALA A 222 -9.04 2.55 -13.02
N LEU A 223 -8.57 3.14 -14.12
CA LEU A 223 -9.38 3.71 -15.19
C LEU A 223 -9.53 2.77 -16.42
N ALA A 224 -8.85 1.63 -16.44
CA ALA A 224 -8.91 0.70 -17.57
C ALA A 224 -10.36 0.24 -17.86
N PRO A 225 -10.72 -0.02 -19.12
CA PRO A 225 -12.02 -0.61 -19.45
C PRO A 225 -12.27 -1.91 -18.68
N ALA A 226 -13.55 -2.22 -18.44
CA ALA A 226 -13.95 -3.48 -17.81
C ALA A 226 -13.46 -4.67 -18.64
N ALA A 227 -13.07 -5.74 -17.96
CA ALA A 227 -12.80 -7.00 -18.61
C ALA A 227 -14.12 -7.54 -19.22
N PRO A 228 -14.10 -8.17 -20.41
CA PRO A 228 -15.28 -8.82 -20.95
C PRO A 228 -15.78 -9.88 -19.95
N PRO A 229 -17.12 -10.10 -19.86
CA PRO A 229 -17.67 -11.09 -18.95
C PRO A 229 -17.08 -12.47 -19.28
N THR A 230 -16.66 -13.20 -18.26
CA THR A 230 -16.23 -14.59 -18.43
C THR A 230 -17.42 -15.43 -18.95
N ALA A 231 -17.13 -16.45 -19.75
CA ALA A 231 -18.17 -17.32 -20.35
C ALA A 231 -19.16 -17.88 -19.31
N GLU A 232 -18.73 -18.07 -18.08
CA GLU A 232 -19.55 -18.53 -16.95
C GLU A 232 -20.55 -17.44 -16.50
N ARG A 233 -20.12 -16.18 -16.36
CA ARG A 233 -21.02 -15.04 -16.07
C ARG A 233 -21.97 -14.73 -17.23
N ALA A 234 -21.52 -14.96 -18.46
CA ALA A 234 -22.36 -14.79 -19.63
C ALA A 234 -23.48 -15.85 -19.66
N ARG A 235 -23.25 -17.06 -19.15
CA ARG A 235 -24.25 -18.12 -19.02
C ARG A 235 -25.24 -17.88 -17.87
N GLU A 236 -24.78 -17.33 -16.74
CA GLU A 236 -25.65 -16.98 -15.61
C GLU A 236 -26.57 -15.79 -15.90
N GLY A 237 -26.16 -14.88 -16.79
CA GLY A 237 -26.92 -13.70 -17.21
C GLY A 237 -27.83 -13.96 -18.44
N ALA A 238 -27.71 -15.09 -19.09
CA ALA A 238 -28.61 -15.46 -20.20
C ALA A 238 -30.00 -15.72 -19.63
N PRO A 239 -31.06 -15.04 -20.10
CA PRO A 239 -32.42 -15.38 -19.70
C PRO A 239 -32.66 -16.85 -20.06
N ALA A 240 -33.12 -17.63 -19.06
CA ALA A 240 -33.55 -19.02 -19.31
C ALA A 240 -34.50 -18.98 -20.49
N LEU A 241 -34.06 -19.53 -21.63
CA LEU A 241 -34.90 -19.64 -22.81
C LEU A 241 -36.11 -20.44 -22.34
N ALA A 242 -37.27 -19.78 -22.27
CA ALA A 242 -38.51 -20.38 -21.84
C ALA A 242 -38.67 -21.68 -22.63
N ALA A 243 -38.60 -22.79 -21.91
CA ALA A 243 -38.98 -24.09 -22.46
C ALA A 243 -40.41 -23.94 -23.02
N ARG A 244 -40.51 -23.88 -24.34
CA ARG A 244 -41.81 -23.98 -25.00
C ARG A 244 -42.43 -25.33 -24.55
N PRO A 245 -43.62 -25.34 -24.01
CA PRO A 245 -44.33 -26.58 -23.86
C PRO A 245 -44.74 -27.01 -25.28
N ASP A 246 -44.00 -27.96 -25.84
CA ASP A 246 -44.38 -28.63 -27.05
C ASP A 246 -45.62 -29.49 -26.77
N GLY A 247 -46.68 -29.19 -27.53
CA GLY A 247 -47.51 -30.25 -28.05
C GLY A 247 -48.57 -30.84 -27.13
N ALA A 248 -49.71 -30.22 -27.10
CA ALA A 248 -50.91 -31.00 -26.99
C ALA A 248 -51.56 -31.02 -28.38
N ALA A 249 -51.13 -31.96 -29.24
CA ALA A 249 -51.92 -32.42 -30.35
C ALA A 249 -52.92 -33.44 -29.80
N GLY A 250 -54.16 -33.02 -29.55
CA GLY A 250 -55.28 -33.90 -29.26
C GLY A 250 -55.72 -34.63 -30.52
N MET A 251 -55.80 -35.89 -30.39
CA MET A 251 -56.59 -36.74 -31.28
C MET A 251 -57.96 -36.89 -30.65
N GLY A 252 -58.99 -36.73 -31.45
CA GLY A 252 -60.37 -36.98 -31.21
C GLY A 252 -61.20 -36.72 -32.47
#